data_087b94fc690cf7a8cafb31258dfa589c
#
_entry.id   087b94fc690cf7a8cafb31258dfa589c
#
_cell.length_a   1.000
_cell.length_b   1.000
_cell.length_c   1.000
_cell.angle_alpha   90.00
_cell.angle_beta   90.00
_cell.angle_gamma   90.00
#
_symmetry.space_group_name_H-M   'P 1'
#
loop_
_entity.id
_entity.type
_entity.pdbx_description
1 polymer ?
#
loop_
_entity_poly.entity_id
_entity_poly.type
_entity_poly.pdbx_seq_one_letter_code
_entity_poly.pdbx_strand_id
1 'polypeptide(L)'
;MMKSKSTKFALSGLFLCSLLTLATCQSTEKEIVITGELIPIDSTWDKGADEEAIAKLKPYQARMDSVMNWVMGTSEMDMESGRPESLLSNLVADVLKQSGDKLLNGKAADMGLVNMGGLRNVITKGPVTCGNIYEVLPFENSLSVLTLKGTTLKMLFEDIARRGGEGVSGVALQISRDGKLLNATIGGKPVVDDQLYTVATIDYLAEGNDGMTSLIQAEKRENAPHWTLRRLFMDYVMKQTTQRKALTSKLENRIVVMGMGNEEPTRIHILQTSDTHSRIEPIETNKADRDAGKGGVVRRASFVKQFKNEFPETLVVDCGDFCQGTPYYNFFFGDVEIEMMNQIGYDAITIGNHEFDFGMENLARLYKKANFPVVCANYDVTGTELEGLVKPYTIVERGGMKIGLFGLSPKLEGLVQADKCEGITFLDPIKSAKKVIEQLREKEKCDLVVCLSHLGIEIQGISDEEVIASTSGIDLLLGGHSHTLMNETRIYLNENGKDVPAMHTGRNGAHIGKIEITIN
;
A
#
# COMPACT_ATOMS: atom_id res chain seq x y z
N MET A 1 65.31 -43.80 -35.95
CA MET A 1 66.57 -43.62 -36.71
C MET A 1 66.62 -42.28 -37.34
N MET A 2 67.74 -41.60 -37.06
CA MET A 2 68.36 -40.46 -37.80
C MET A 2 67.53 -39.25 -38.17
N LYS A 3 67.72 -38.11 -37.55
CA LYS A 3 68.84 -37.11 -37.71
C LYS A 3 68.88 -36.49 -39.10
N SER A 4 68.70 -35.16 -39.19
CA SER A 4 69.71 -34.16 -39.64
C SER A 4 69.00 -32.83 -39.84
N LYS A 5 69.25 -31.80 -39.14
CA LYS A 5 70.24 -30.72 -39.12
C LYS A 5 70.26 -29.84 -40.37
N SER A 6 70.04 -28.56 -40.13
CA SER A 6 70.75 -27.31 -40.45
C SER A 6 70.41 -26.70 -41.81
N THR A 7 70.48 -25.43 -42.11
CA THR A 7 71.31 -24.31 -41.60
C THR A 7 70.73 -22.98 -42.09
N LYS A 8 71.03 -21.92 -41.39
CA LYS A 8 70.80 -20.49 -41.56
C LYS A 8 71.03 -19.92 -42.97
N PHE A 9 70.27 -18.91 -43.34
CA PHE A 9 70.89 -17.66 -43.87
C PHE A 9 69.99 -16.46 -43.55
N ALA A 10 70.61 -15.39 -43.10
CA ALA A 10 70.01 -14.08 -42.82
C ALA A 10 70.07 -13.20 -44.07
N LEU A 11 69.04 -12.40 -44.25
CA LEU A 11 69.23 -11.13 -44.99
C LEU A 11 68.29 -10.05 -44.42
N SER A 12 68.91 -8.94 -44.07
CA SER A 12 68.28 -7.76 -43.54
C SER A 12 67.42 -7.04 -44.60
N GLY A 13 66.28 -6.60 -44.20
CA GLY A 13 65.45 -5.68 -44.97
C GLY A 13 64.67 -4.79 -43.98
N LEU A 14 65.15 -3.57 -43.71
CA LEU A 14 64.40 -2.52 -43.02
C LEU A 14 63.14 -2.21 -43.78
N PHE A 15 61.96 -2.44 -43.16
CA PHE A 15 60.73 -1.79 -43.57
C PHE A 15 60.10 -1.14 -42.35
N LEU A 16 60.12 0.21 -42.34
CA LEU A 16 59.50 1.07 -41.37
C LEU A 16 57.98 1.02 -41.60
N CYS A 17 57.27 0.21 -40.84
CA CYS A 17 55.80 0.22 -40.81
C CYS A 17 55.34 0.84 -39.51
N SER A 18 54.74 1.99 -39.61
CA SER A 18 54.06 2.73 -38.53
C SER A 18 53.00 1.84 -37.88
N LEU A 19 53.19 1.45 -36.64
CA LEU A 19 52.12 0.91 -35.76
C LEU A 19 51.16 2.05 -35.46
N LEU A 20 50.05 2.11 -36.17
CA LEU A 20 48.82 2.72 -35.68
C LEU A 20 48.28 1.78 -34.60
N THR A 21 48.52 2.11 -33.36
CA THR A 21 47.78 1.54 -32.22
C THR A 21 46.36 2.05 -32.33
N LEU A 22 45.46 1.24 -32.86
CA LEU A 22 44.04 1.40 -32.65
C LEU A 22 43.80 1.10 -31.16
N ALA A 23 43.70 2.14 -30.38
CA ALA A 23 43.09 2.05 -29.06
C ALA A 23 41.63 1.71 -29.27
N THR A 24 41.30 0.42 -29.23
CA THR A 24 39.92 0.00 -29.03
C THR A 24 39.52 0.48 -27.65
N CYS A 25 38.72 1.54 -27.60
CA CYS A 25 37.97 1.89 -26.43
C CYS A 25 37.00 0.76 -26.16
N GLN A 26 37.38 -0.23 -25.35
CA GLN A 26 36.44 -1.16 -24.77
C GLN A 26 35.64 -0.33 -23.76
N SER A 27 34.42 0.03 -24.14
CA SER A 27 33.42 0.39 -23.15
C SER A 27 33.22 -0.85 -22.29
N THR A 28 33.75 -0.84 -21.08
CA THR A 28 33.40 -1.82 -20.07
C THR A 28 31.91 -1.56 -19.77
N GLU A 29 31.04 -2.38 -20.34
CA GLU A 29 29.65 -2.40 -19.90
C GLU A 29 29.69 -2.78 -18.41
N LYS A 30 29.21 -1.85 -17.58
CA LYS A 30 29.05 -2.12 -16.15
C LYS A 30 27.97 -3.18 -16.00
N GLU A 31 28.30 -4.32 -15.48
CA GLU A 31 27.31 -5.34 -15.08
C GLU A 31 26.67 -4.89 -13.77
N ILE A 32 25.36 -4.57 -13.81
CA ILE A 32 24.57 -4.19 -12.64
C ILE A 32 23.82 -5.44 -12.18
N VAL A 33 24.10 -5.87 -10.98
CA VAL A 33 23.41 -6.99 -10.33
C VAL A 33 22.65 -6.43 -9.11
N ILE A 34 21.37 -6.78 -8.91
CA ILE A 34 20.49 -6.21 -7.88
C ILE A 34 19.92 -7.31 -6.97
N THR A 35 20.05 -7.18 -5.61
CA THR A 35 19.40 -8.05 -4.61
C THR A 35 18.52 -7.28 -3.67
N GLY A 36 17.56 -7.96 -3.08
CA GLY A 36 16.76 -7.40 -2.01
C GLY A 36 16.43 -8.42 -0.93
N GLU A 37 16.42 -7.97 0.31
CA GLU A 37 15.97 -8.76 1.44
C GLU A 37 15.01 -7.96 2.31
N LEU A 38 14.16 -8.67 3.07
CA LEU A 38 13.29 -8.05 4.07
C LEU A 38 13.99 -8.00 5.42
N ILE A 39 14.11 -6.82 5.98
CA ILE A 39 14.58 -6.63 7.34
C ILE A 39 13.35 -6.49 8.26
N PRO A 40 13.10 -7.44 9.18
CA PRO A 40 12.06 -7.30 10.18
C PRO A 40 12.38 -6.15 11.12
N ILE A 41 11.44 -5.23 11.31
CA ILE A 41 11.55 -4.12 12.26
C ILE A 41 10.86 -4.54 13.56
N ASP A 42 11.59 -5.16 14.45
CA ASP A 42 11.14 -5.71 15.72
C ASP A 42 11.92 -5.13 16.91
N SER A 43 11.74 -5.70 18.09
CA SER A 43 12.38 -5.22 19.33
C SER A 43 13.91 -5.31 19.34
N THR A 44 14.56 -5.94 18.38
CA THR A 44 16.03 -5.90 18.27
C THR A 44 16.55 -4.48 18.04
N TRP A 45 15.73 -3.63 17.40
CA TRP A 45 16.02 -2.24 17.10
C TRP A 45 15.73 -1.25 18.26
N ASP A 46 15.20 -1.75 19.39
CA ASP A 46 15.04 -0.94 20.61
C ASP A 46 16.39 -0.67 21.29
N LYS A 47 17.41 -1.50 21.01
CA LYS A 47 18.77 -1.30 21.47
C LYS A 47 19.46 -0.22 20.64
N GLY A 48 19.85 0.87 21.29
CA GLY A 48 20.44 2.03 20.61
C GLY A 48 19.42 2.83 19.80
N ALA A 49 18.18 2.90 20.31
CA ALA A 49 17.10 3.66 19.72
C ALA A 49 17.51 5.12 19.44
N ASP A 50 16.92 5.71 18.41
CA ASP A 50 17.14 7.10 18.06
C ASP A 50 16.48 8.03 19.08
N GLU A 51 17.30 8.62 19.98
CA GLU A 51 16.85 9.50 21.07
C GLU A 51 16.16 10.77 20.54
N GLU A 52 16.55 11.28 19.38
CA GLU A 52 15.90 12.44 18.76
C GLU A 52 14.50 12.08 18.24
N ALA A 53 14.34 10.90 17.64
CA ALA A 53 13.05 10.39 17.22
C ALA A 53 12.11 10.17 18.42
N ILE A 54 12.64 9.61 19.53
CA ILE A 54 11.88 9.44 20.78
C ILE A 54 11.43 10.80 21.34
N ALA A 55 12.35 11.78 21.41
CA ALA A 55 12.04 13.10 21.94
C ALA A 55 10.95 13.83 21.12
N LYS A 56 10.98 13.70 19.80
CA LYS A 56 9.96 14.27 18.92
C LYS A 56 8.60 13.60 19.09
N LEU A 57 8.58 12.28 19.30
CA LEU A 57 7.35 11.50 19.42
C LEU A 57 6.65 11.68 20.79
N LYS A 58 7.42 11.89 21.87
CA LYS A 58 6.92 11.93 23.24
C LYS A 58 5.73 12.87 23.51
N PRO A 59 5.66 14.12 22.99
CA PRO A 59 4.51 15.00 23.19
C PRO A 59 3.22 14.45 22.56
N TYR A 60 3.32 13.79 21.43
CA TYR A 60 2.19 13.19 20.72
C TYR A 60 1.67 11.95 21.46
N GLN A 61 2.59 11.08 21.94
CA GLN A 61 2.23 9.91 22.75
C GLN A 61 1.44 10.31 23.98
N ALA A 62 1.92 11.29 24.77
CA ALA A 62 1.24 11.74 25.99
C ALA A 62 -0.19 12.22 25.72
N ARG A 63 -0.44 12.89 24.60
CA ARG A 63 -1.78 13.31 24.17
C ARG A 63 -2.64 12.14 23.74
N MET A 64 -2.08 11.19 22.99
CA MET A 64 -2.76 10.00 22.53
C MET A 64 -3.18 9.10 23.68
N ASP A 65 -2.28 8.82 24.63
CA ASP A 65 -2.50 7.92 25.76
C ASP A 65 -3.71 8.33 26.60
N SER A 66 -3.94 9.63 26.75
CA SER A 66 -5.06 10.15 27.56
C SER A 66 -6.45 9.77 27.03
N VAL A 67 -6.57 9.51 25.71
CA VAL A 67 -7.84 9.19 25.05
C VAL A 67 -7.88 7.71 24.64
N MET A 68 -6.78 7.22 24.08
CA MET A 68 -6.73 5.91 23.42
C MET A 68 -6.72 4.74 24.40
N ASN A 69 -6.19 4.93 25.61
CA ASN A 69 -6.15 3.87 26.64
C ASN A 69 -7.48 3.66 27.38
N TRP A 70 -8.51 4.45 27.05
CA TRP A 70 -9.83 4.25 27.67
C TRP A 70 -10.43 2.91 27.24
N VAL A 71 -10.63 2.01 28.21
CA VAL A 71 -11.28 0.69 27.99
C VAL A 71 -12.78 0.88 27.82
N MET A 72 -13.28 0.59 26.63
CA MET A 72 -14.69 0.73 26.25
C MET A 72 -15.48 -0.56 26.45
N GLY A 73 -14.82 -1.72 26.40
CA GLY A 73 -15.46 -3.02 26.55
C GLY A 73 -14.45 -4.16 26.65
N THR A 74 -14.92 -5.38 26.43
CA THR A 74 -14.09 -6.59 26.39
C THR A 74 -14.47 -7.47 25.20
N SER A 75 -13.51 -8.24 24.69
CA SER A 75 -13.74 -9.27 23.67
C SER A 75 -13.49 -10.66 24.26
N GLU A 76 -14.34 -11.65 23.92
CA GLU A 76 -14.18 -13.05 24.32
C GLU A 76 -13.14 -13.78 23.48
N MET A 77 -12.80 -13.25 22.31
CA MET A 77 -11.96 -13.90 21.31
C MET A 77 -11.16 -12.90 20.49
N ASP A 78 -10.13 -13.40 19.84
CA ASP A 78 -9.42 -12.66 18.80
C ASP A 78 -10.30 -12.64 17.53
N MET A 79 -10.40 -11.46 16.91
CA MET A 79 -11.17 -11.25 15.68
C MET A 79 -10.31 -10.48 14.69
N GLU A 80 -10.01 -11.11 13.57
CA GLU A 80 -9.29 -10.53 12.43
C GLU A 80 -10.21 -10.39 11.21
N SER A 81 -9.80 -9.56 10.25
CA SER A 81 -10.46 -9.44 8.95
C SER A 81 -9.81 -10.37 7.93
N GLY A 82 -10.57 -10.94 7.04
CA GLY A 82 -10.07 -11.85 6.00
C GLY A 82 -11.17 -12.34 5.09
N ARG A 83 -10.82 -12.56 3.83
CA ARG A 83 -11.72 -13.14 2.82
C ARG A 83 -11.74 -14.66 2.90
N PRO A 84 -12.84 -15.29 2.52
CA PRO A 84 -14.09 -14.69 2.03
C PRO A 84 -14.98 -14.12 3.13
N GLU A 85 -14.80 -14.58 4.34
CA GLU A 85 -15.55 -14.28 5.56
C GLU A 85 -14.61 -14.29 6.76
N SER A 86 -14.84 -13.43 7.74
CA SER A 86 -14.06 -13.40 8.97
C SER A 86 -14.88 -12.95 10.18
N LEU A 87 -14.37 -13.23 11.38
CA LEU A 87 -15.05 -12.87 12.63
C LEU A 87 -15.27 -11.35 12.73
N LEU A 88 -14.25 -10.57 12.42
CA LEU A 88 -14.31 -9.11 12.52
C LEU A 88 -15.24 -8.52 11.46
N SER A 89 -15.13 -8.97 10.22
CA SER A 89 -15.99 -8.48 9.14
C SER A 89 -17.46 -8.80 9.38
N ASN A 90 -17.75 -9.99 9.93
CA ASN A 90 -19.11 -10.37 10.31
C ASN A 90 -19.67 -9.44 11.39
N LEU A 91 -18.87 -9.19 12.45
CA LEU A 91 -19.29 -8.30 13.55
C LEU A 91 -19.57 -6.88 13.06
N VAL A 92 -18.66 -6.31 12.25
CA VAL A 92 -18.81 -4.93 11.73
C VAL A 92 -19.98 -4.82 10.76
N ALA A 93 -20.18 -5.82 9.89
CA ALA A 93 -21.34 -5.87 9.00
C ALA A 93 -22.66 -6.00 9.76
N ASP A 94 -22.69 -6.75 10.87
CA ASP A 94 -23.85 -6.85 11.76
C ASP A 94 -24.17 -5.50 12.41
N VAL A 95 -23.16 -4.78 12.86
CA VAL A 95 -23.33 -3.43 13.42
C VAL A 95 -23.87 -2.46 12.36
N LEU A 96 -23.36 -2.49 11.12
CA LEU A 96 -23.91 -1.68 10.03
C LEU A 96 -25.35 -2.01 9.72
N LYS A 97 -25.65 -3.30 9.55
CA LYS A 97 -27.04 -3.75 9.30
C LYS A 97 -28.01 -3.24 10.36
N GLN A 98 -27.65 -3.39 11.64
CA GLN A 98 -28.47 -2.91 12.75
C GLN A 98 -28.60 -1.39 12.76
N SER A 99 -27.50 -0.68 12.43
CA SER A 99 -27.45 0.79 12.42
C SER A 99 -28.28 1.43 11.30
N GLY A 100 -28.79 0.62 10.37
CA GLY A 100 -29.82 1.05 9.42
C GLY A 100 -31.06 1.62 10.12
N ASP A 101 -31.29 1.24 11.40
CA ASP A 101 -32.39 1.75 12.24
C ASP A 101 -32.44 3.29 12.32
N LYS A 102 -31.28 3.96 12.23
CA LYS A 102 -31.13 5.43 12.28
C LYS A 102 -31.78 6.13 11.08
N LEU A 103 -31.92 5.44 9.96
CA LEU A 103 -32.48 5.97 8.70
C LEU A 103 -33.76 5.27 8.27
N LEU A 104 -34.07 4.10 8.80
CA LEU A 104 -35.22 3.25 8.43
C LEU A 104 -36.33 3.22 9.50
N ASN A 105 -36.59 4.36 10.17
CA ASN A 105 -37.63 4.48 11.19
C ASN A 105 -37.57 3.38 12.28
N GLY A 106 -36.36 3.13 12.78
CA GLY A 106 -36.12 2.15 13.85
C GLY A 106 -36.01 0.69 13.39
N LYS A 107 -35.97 0.41 12.09
CA LYS A 107 -35.79 -0.95 11.55
C LYS A 107 -34.35 -1.15 11.08
N ALA A 108 -33.81 -2.34 11.33
CA ALA A 108 -32.53 -2.74 10.74
C ALA A 108 -32.68 -2.86 9.21
N ALA A 109 -31.57 -2.67 8.48
CA ALA A 109 -31.54 -2.93 7.05
C ALA A 109 -31.66 -4.44 6.75
N ASP A 110 -31.99 -4.80 5.53
CA ASP A 110 -32.03 -6.20 5.09
C ASP A 110 -30.60 -6.78 5.03
N MET A 111 -29.64 -5.97 4.61
CA MET A 111 -28.23 -6.33 4.48
C MET A 111 -27.32 -5.27 5.12
N GLY A 112 -26.20 -5.72 5.71
CA GLY A 112 -25.05 -4.90 6.05
C GLY A 112 -23.87 -5.22 5.13
N LEU A 113 -23.11 -4.21 4.72
CA LEU A 113 -21.93 -4.36 3.86
C LEU A 113 -20.78 -3.47 4.34
N VAL A 114 -19.61 -4.06 4.54
CA VAL A 114 -18.35 -3.34 4.80
C VAL A 114 -17.26 -3.97 3.95
N ASN A 115 -16.37 -3.14 3.40
CA ASN A 115 -15.20 -3.63 2.68
C ASN A 115 -14.12 -4.14 3.63
N MET A 116 -13.45 -5.24 3.27
CA MET A 116 -12.34 -5.80 4.03
C MET A 116 -11.19 -4.80 4.16
N GLY A 117 -10.91 -4.01 3.12
CA GLY A 117 -9.92 -2.95 3.12
C GLY A 117 -10.18 -1.85 4.16
N GLY A 118 -11.43 -1.68 4.60
CA GLY A 118 -11.80 -0.75 5.65
C GLY A 118 -11.47 -1.22 7.08
N LEU A 119 -11.15 -2.52 7.26
CA LEU A 119 -10.82 -3.16 8.54
C LEU A 119 -9.32 -3.33 8.64
N ARG A 120 -8.65 -2.39 9.32
CA ARG A 120 -7.18 -2.22 9.22
C ARG A 120 -6.37 -2.93 10.30
N ASN A 121 -7.03 -3.44 11.34
CA ASN A 121 -6.38 -4.12 12.45
C ASN A 121 -7.30 -5.20 13.04
N VAL A 122 -6.83 -5.90 14.07
CA VAL A 122 -7.54 -6.99 14.75
C VAL A 122 -8.10 -6.52 16.10
N ILE A 123 -9.16 -7.14 16.59
CA ILE A 123 -9.60 -7.05 17.98
C ILE A 123 -9.07 -8.27 18.71
N THR A 124 -8.24 -8.08 19.74
CA THR A 124 -7.71 -9.18 20.54
C THR A 124 -8.65 -9.52 21.70
N LYS A 125 -8.58 -10.77 22.16
CA LYS A 125 -9.26 -11.22 23.37
C LYS A 125 -8.81 -10.40 24.58
N GLY A 126 -9.74 -9.91 25.37
CA GLY A 126 -9.46 -9.09 26.55
C GLY A 126 -10.04 -7.69 26.45
N PRO A 127 -9.45 -6.69 27.12
CA PRO A 127 -9.90 -5.30 27.09
C PRO A 127 -9.88 -4.74 25.66
N VAL A 128 -10.94 -4.03 25.28
CA VAL A 128 -11.05 -3.29 24.03
C VAL A 128 -11.03 -1.80 24.34
N THR A 129 -9.95 -1.14 23.94
CA THR A 129 -9.76 0.30 24.18
C THR A 129 -10.31 1.15 23.04
N CYS A 130 -10.45 2.44 23.28
CA CYS A 130 -10.75 3.42 22.25
C CYS A 130 -9.72 3.34 21.10
N GLY A 131 -8.43 3.25 21.44
CA GLY A 131 -7.34 3.09 20.48
C GLY A 131 -7.49 1.87 19.59
N ASN A 132 -7.85 0.72 20.15
CA ASN A 132 -8.07 -0.49 19.34
C ASN A 132 -9.15 -0.27 18.28
N ILE A 133 -10.23 0.46 18.62
CA ILE A 133 -11.30 0.73 17.67
C ILE A 133 -10.84 1.71 16.59
N TYR A 134 -10.04 2.72 16.93
CA TYR A 134 -9.42 3.62 15.95
C TYR A 134 -8.49 2.89 14.99
N GLU A 135 -7.72 1.92 15.48
CA GLU A 135 -6.85 1.10 14.64
C GLU A 135 -7.62 0.16 13.71
N VAL A 136 -8.74 -0.39 14.18
CA VAL A 136 -9.60 -1.28 13.38
C VAL A 136 -10.37 -0.51 12.34
N LEU A 137 -10.93 0.65 12.68
CA LEU A 137 -11.80 1.49 11.88
C LEU A 137 -11.24 2.92 11.79
N PRO A 138 -10.11 3.14 11.13
CA PRO A 138 -9.43 4.44 11.12
C PRO A 138 -10.13 5.50 10.27
N PHE A 139 -10.96 5.10 9.32
CA PHE A 139 -11.60 6.00 8.36
C PHE A 139 -12.81 6.74 8.95
N GLU A 140 -13.06 7.96 8.48
CA GLU A 140 -14.22 8.78 8.87
C GLU A 140 -15.47 8.49 8.00
N ASN A 141 -15.55 7.30 7.42
CA ASN A 141 -16.65 6.90 6.56
C ASN A 141 -17.98 6.87 7.32
N SER A 142 -19.00 7.52 6.78
CA SER A 142 -20.31 7.67 7.40
C SER A 142 -21.33 6.63 6.91
N LEU A 143 -22.34 6.38 7.75
CA LEU A 143 -23.44 5.49 7.42
C LEU A 143 -24.22 5.99 6.20
N SER A 144 -24.40 5.11 5.23
CA SER A 144 -25.32 5.24 4.11
C SER A 144 -26.28 4.05 4.06
N VAL A 145 -27.54 4.30 3.81
CA VAL A 145 -28.54 3.26 3.55
C VAL A 145 -29.07 3.44 2.13
N LEU A 146 -28.91 2.38 1.35
CA LEU A 146 -29.32 2.33 -0.05
C LEU A 146 -30.53 1.41 -0.19
N THR A 147 -31.48 1.81 -1.04
CA THR A 147 -32.58 0.94 -1.46
C THR A 147 -32.31 0.45 -2.88
N LEU A 148 -32.16 -0.84 -3.04
CA LEU A 148 -31.84 -1.50 -4.31
C LEU A 148 -32.98 -2.38 -4.78
N LYS A 149 -33.23 -2.43 -6.09
CA LYS A 149 -34.02 -3.54 -6.67
C LYS A 149 -33.27 -4.86 -6.55
N GLY A 150 -33.98 -5.97 -6.54
CA GLY A 150 -33.35 -7.28 -6.50
C GLY A 150 -32.40 -7.55 -7.66
N THR A 151 -32.67 -6.99 -8.84
CA THR A 151 -31.75 -7.03 -9.98
C THR A 151 -30.42 -6.35 -9.66
N THR A 152 -30.44 -5.14 -9.10
CA THR A 152 -29.25 -4.39 -8.68
C THR A 152 -28.55 -5.07 -7.51
N LEU A 153 -29.31 -5.67 -6.57
CA LEU A 153 -28.73 -6.43 -5.47
C LEU A 153 -27.97 -7.66 -5.96
N LYS A 154 -28.43 -8.34 -6.98
CA LYS A 154 -27.68 -9.45 -7.62
C LYS A 154 -26.37 -8.96 -8.24
N MET A 155 -26.39 -7.82 -8.92
CA MET A 155 -25.16 -7.18 -9.43
C MET A 155 -24.18 -6.86 -8.29
N LEU A 156 -24.68 -6.38 -7.13
CA LEU A 156 -23.85 -6.16 -5.96
C LEU A 156 -23.20 -7.47 -5.47
N PHE A 157 -23.92 -8.57 -5.48
CA PHE A 157 -23.36 -9.86 -5.11
C PHE A 157 -22.30 -10.35 -6.10
N GLU A 158 -22.41 -10.01 -7.38
CA GLU A 158 -21.36 -10.22 -8.37
C GLU A 158 -20.15 -9.34 -8.12
N ASP A 159 -20.36 -8.07 -7.72
CA ASP A 159 -19.28 -7.17 -7.31
C ASP A 159 -18.51 -7.76 -6.12
N ILE A 160 -19.19 -8.24 -5.10
CA ILE A 160 -18.60 -8.90 -3.93
C ILE A 160 -17.86 -10.18 -4.33
N ALA A 161 -18.45 -10.99 -5.22
CA ALA A 161 -17.85 -12.23 -5.69
C ALA A 161 -16.53 -11.99 -6.43
N ARG A 162 -16.48 -10.98 -7.32
CA ARG A 162 -15.25 -10.59 -8.05
C ARG A 162 -14.09 -10.20 -7.12
N ARG A 163 -14.39 -9.74 -5.92
CA ARG A 163 -13.39 -9.40 -4.90
C ARG A 163 -13.01 -10.59 -3.99
N GLY A 164 -13.59 -11.75 -4.21
CA GLY A 164 -13.36 -12.92 -3.36
C GLY A 164 -14.05 -12.86 -2.01
N GLY A 165 -15.02 -11.96 -1.84
CA GLY A 165 -15.78 -11.75 -0.61
C GLY A 165 -15.51 -10.42 0.06
N GLU A 166 -16.47 -9.95 0.84
CA GLU A 166 -16.42 -8.74 1.69
C GLU A 166 -17.19 -9.00 2.99
N GLY A 167 -17.16 -8.10 3.95
CA GLY A 167 -17.94 -8.23 5.18
C GLY A 167 -19.44 -8.03 4.91
N VAL A 168 -20.22 -9.08 5.08
CA VAL A 168 -21.65 -9.04 4.81
C VAL A 168 -22.48 -9.53 6.01
N SER A 169 -23.70 -9.01 6.13
CA SER A 169 -24.70 -9.47 7.09
C SER A 169 -26.07 -9.58 6.44
N GLY A 170 -26.82 -10.60 6.82
CA GLY A 170 -28.18 -10.83 6.32
C GLY A 170 -28.25 -11.54 4.98
N VAL A 171 -27.11 -11.93 4.40
CA VAL A 171 -27.00 -12.64 3.12
C VAL A 171 -26.12 -13.88 3.25
N ALA A 172 -26.29 -14.82 2.32
CA ALA A 172 -25.37 -15.93 2.12
C ALA A 172 -25.07 -16.06 0.62
N LEU A 173 -23.75 -16.09 0.29
CA LEU A 173 -23.24 -16.14 -1.07
C LEU A 173 -22.39 -17.40 -1.27
N GLN A 174 -22.52 -18.03 -2.42
CA GLN A 174 -21.59 -19.04 -2.91
C GLN A 174 -20.87 -18.45 -4.12
N ILE A 175 -19.56 -18.38 -4.07
CA ILE A 175 -18.72 -17.81 -5.12
C ILE A 175 -17.69 -18.83 -5.60
N SER A 176 -17.30 -18.75 -6.86
CA SER A 176 -16.21 -19.56 -7.40
C SER A 176 -14.84 -18.95 -7.08
N ARG A 177 -13.76 -19.72 -7.29
CA ARG A 177 -12.39 -19.24 -7.13
C ARG A 177 -12.01 -18.13 -8.11
N ASP A 178 -12.61 -18.11 -9.27
CA ASP A 178 -12.44 -17.09 -10.30
C ASP A 178 -13.39 -15.89 -10.11
N GLY A 179 -13.99 -15.76 -8.92
CA GLY A 179 -14.78 -14.58 -8.56
C GLY A 179 -16.18 -14.49 -9.17
N LYS A 180 -16.78 -15.61 -9.58
CA LYS A 180 -18.15 -15.63 -10.09
C LYS A 180 -19.15 -15.94 -8.98
N LEU A 181 -20.26 -15.27 -8.99
CA LEU A 181 -21.40 -15.61 -8.14
C LEU A 181 -22.05 -16.90 -8.64
N LEU A 182 -22.17 -17.89 -7.76
CA LEU A 182 -22.81 -19.17 -8.06
C LEU A 182 -24.23 -19.23 -7.48
N ASN A 183 -24.42 -18.69 -6.27
CA ASN A 183 -25.70 -18.66 -5.59
C ASN A 183 -25.75 -17.54 -4.57
N ALA A 184 -26.93 -16.97 -4.32
CA ALA A 184 -27.13 -15.93 -3.33
C ALA A 184 -28.52 -15.99 -2.69
N THR A 185 -28.55 -15.72 -1.38
CA THR A 185 -29.79 -15.56 -0.62
C THR A 185 -29.74 -14.33 0.27
N ILE A 186 -30.88 -13.72 0.54
CA ILE A 186 -31.07 -12.65 1.51
C ILE A 186 -32.17 -13.01 2.50
N GLY A 187 -31.88 -12.90 3.80
CA GLY A 187 -32.80 -13.38 4.84
C GLY A 187 -33.16 -14.87 4.69
N GLY A 188 -32.26 -15.69 4.13
CA GLY A 188 -32.43 -17.10 3.86
C GLY A 188 -33.37 -17.40 2.68
N LYS A 189 -33.70 -16.40 1.85
CA LYS A 189 -34.59 -16.55 0.69
C LYS A 189 -33.88 -16.11 -0.60
N PRO A 190 -34.24 -16.69 -1.76
CA PRO A 190 -33.78 -16.19 -3.05
C PRO A 190 -34.16 -14.73 -3.26
N VAL A 191 -33.29 -14.00 -3.95
CA VAL A 191 -33.53 -12.59 -4.33
C VAL A 191 -34.61 -12.52 -5.41
N VAL A 192 -35.61 -11.67 -5.19
CA VAL A 192 -36.70 -11.41 -6.14
C VAL A 192 -36.39 -10.10 -6.89
N ASP A 193 -36.40 -10.14 -8.21
CA ASP A 193 -35.88 -9.07 -9.09
C ASP A 193 -36.54 -7.69 -8.86
N ASP A 194 -37.86 -7.66 -8.75
CA ASP A 194 -38.62 -6.40 -8.59
C ASP A 194 -38.82 -5.97 -7.12
N GLN A 195 -38.37 -6.79 -6.17
CA GLN A 195 -38.46 -6.46 -4.75
C GLN A 195 -37.37 -5.44 -4.37
N LEU A 196 -37.75 -4.51 -3.51
CA LEU A 196 -36.81 -3.54 -2.93
C LEU A 196 -36.16 -4.12 -1.66
N TYR A 197 -34.85 -3.94 -1.56
CA TYR A 197 -34.04 -4.35 -0.42
C TYR A 197 -33.22 -3.18 0.09
N THR A 198 -33.01 -3.10 1.39
CA THR A 198 -32.20 -2.06 2.02
C THR A 198 -30.81 -2.58 2.37
N VAL A 199 -29.78 -1.85 1.99
CA VAL A 199 -28.38 -2.14 2.27
C VAL A 199 -27.78 -1.01 3.11
N ALA A 200 -27.40 -1.33 4.35
CA ALA A 200 -26.63 -0.42 5.20
C ALA A 200 -25.14 -0.61 4.94
N THR A 201 -24.47 0.46 4.57
CA THR A 201 -23.07 0.46 4.22
C THR A 201 -22.42 1.82 4.59
N ILE A 202 -21.25 2.09 4.09
CA ILE A 202 -20.54 3.36 4.27
C ILE A 202 -20.63 4.21 3.00
N ASP A 203 -20.52 5.53 3.16
CA ASP A 203 -20.56 6.50 2.06
C ASP A 203 -19.56 6.17 0.94
N TYR A 204 -18.35 5.76 1.31
CA TYR A 204 -17.30 5.33 0.39
C TYR A 204 -17.77 4.21 -0.56
N LEU A 205 -18.37 3.15 -0.03
CA LEU A 205 -18.90 2.06 -0.87
C LEU A 205 -20.14 2.49 -1.65
N ALA A 206 -20.98 3.32 -1.04
CA ALA A 206 -22.20 3.84 -1.67
C ALA A 206 -21.90 4.67 -2.93
N GLU A 207 -20.69 5.18 -3.09
CA GLU A 207 -20.19 5.89 -4.26
C GLU A 207 -19.59 4.96 -5.33
N GLY A 208 -19.63 3.64 -5.11
CA GLY A 208 -19.15 2.64 -6.06
C GLY A 208 -17.68 2.30 -5.91
N ASN A 209 -17.03 2.81 -4.87
CA ASN A 209 -15.64 2.52 -4.58
C ASN A 209 -15.42 1.05 -4.22
N ASP A 210 -14.18 0.59 -4.23
CA ASP A 210 -13.81 -0.82 -4.06
C ASP A 210 -14.56 -1.74 -5.03
N GLY A 211 -14.88 -1.24 -6.23
CA GLY A 211 -15.55 -2.03 -7.26
C GLY A 211 -17.03 -2.33 -7.00
N MET A 212 -17.65 -1.71 -5.98
CA MET A 212 -19.09 -1.84 -5.67
C MET A 212 -19.95 -0.95 -6.58
N THR A 213 -19.67 -0.98 -7.87
CA THR A 213 -20.26 -0.06 -8.87
C THR A 213 -21.78 -0.18 -9.00
N SER A 214 -22.32 -1.32 -8.64
CA SER A 214 -23.79 -1.54 -8.60
C SER A 214 -24.51 -0.65 -7.58
N LEU A 215 -23.82 -0.21 -6.51
CA LEU A 215 -24.42 0.65 -5.48
C LEU A 215 -24.78 2.04 -6.00
N ILE A 216 -24.14 2.52 -7.07
CA ILE A 216 -24.45 3.80 -7.72
C ILE A 216 -25.87 3.78 -8.31
N GLN A 217 -26.38 2.59 -8.65
CA GLN A 217 -27.69 2.39 -9.26
C GLN A 217 -28.85 2.27 -8.24
N ALA A 218 -28.63 2.72 -7.01
CA ALA A 218 -29.65 2.67 -5.97
C ALA A 218 -30.88 3.51 -6.33
N GLU A 219 -32.07 2.96 -6.10
CA GLU A 219 -33.35 3.69 -6.25
C GLU A 219 -33.48 4.84 -5.25
N LYS A 220 -32.86 4.69 -4.07
CA LYS A 220 -32.82 5.70 -3.02
C LYS A 220 -31.53 5.57 -2.24
N ARG A 221 -30.94 6.69 -1.86
CA ARG A 221 -29.79 6.81 -0.98
C ARG A 221 -30.09 7.77 0.17
N GLU A 222 -29.83 7.36 1.38
CA GLU A 222 -29.96 8.15 2.60
C GLU A 222 -28.63 8.11 3.35
N ASN A 223 -28.08 9.28 3.64
CA ASN A 223 -26.79 9.42 4.32
C ASN A 223 -26.97 10.00 5.72
N ALA A 224 -26.15 9.54 6.66
CA ALA A 224 -26.11 10.04 8.04
C ALA A 224 -24.69 10.50 8.40
N PRO A 225 -24.24 11.69 7.95
CA PRO A 225 -22.85 12.15 8.06
C PRO A 225 -22.30 12.19 9.50
N HIS A 226 -23.16 12.34 10.50
CA HIS A 226 -22.77 12.34 11.91
C HIS A 226 -22.58 10.96 12.53
N TRP A 227 -22.90 9.91 11.77
CA TRP A 227 -22.79 8.52 12.21
C TRP A 227 -21.67 7.82 11.44
N THR A 228 -20.42 8.09 11.82
CA THR A 228 -19.29 7.36 11.22
C THR A 228 -19.33 5.88 11.65
N LEU A 229 -18.81 4.98 10.82
CA LEU A 229 -18.73 3.55 11.13
C LEU A 229 -18.02 3.31 12.48
N ARG A 230 -16.93 4.02 12.72
CA ARG A 230 -16.20 3.96 13.99
C ARG A 230 -17.11 4.35 15.18
N ARG A 231 -17.86 5.44 15.07
CA ARG A 231 -18.79 5.87 16.13
C ARG A 231 -19.89 4.82 16.37
N LEU A 232 -20.48 4.28 15.30
CA LEU A 232 -21.50 3.21 15.41
C LEU A 232 -20.94 1.97 16.12
N PHE A 233 -19.70 1.61 15.79
CA PHE A 233 -19.03 0.48 16.43
C PHE A 233 -18.70 0.77 17.91
N MET A 234 -18.23 1.97 18.24
CA MET A 234 -18.03 2.42 19.64
C MET A 234 -19.32 2.37 20.44
N ASP A 235 -20.43 2.88 19.89
CA ASP A 235 -21.75 2.83 20.51
C ASP A 235 -22.19 1.39 20.75
N TYR A 236 -21.93 0.50 19.78
CA TYR A 236 -22.18 -0.93 19.93
C TYR A 236 -21.38 -1.54 21.07
N VAL A 237 -20.07 -1.29 21.14
CA VAL A 237 -19.18 -1.79 22.21
C VAL A 237 -19.68 -1.32 23.57
N MET A 238 -19.97 -0.04 23.72
CA MET A 238 -20.50 0.52 24.97
C MET A 238 -21.85 -0.09 25.35
N LYS A 239 -22.72 -0.33 24.38
CA LYS A 239 -24.02 -1.00 24.60
C LYS A 239 -23.81 -2.43 25.11
N GLN A 240 -22.88 -3.20 24.53
CA GLN A 240 -22.55 -4.54 25.04
C GLN A 240 -22.02 -4.47 26.47
N THR A 241 -21.11 -3.56 26.75
CA THR A 241 -20.53 -3.34 28.08
C THR A 241 -21.61 -2.98 29.13
N THR A 242 -22.54 -2.10 28.77
CA THR A 242 -23.68 -1.74 29.64
C THR A 242 -24.56 -2.95 29.95
N GLN A 243 -24.68 -3.88 29.02
CA GLN A 243 -25.39 -5.15 29.17
C GLN A 243 -24.54 -6.24 29.86
N ARG A 244 -23.32 -5.93 30.26
CA ARG A 244 -22.32 -6.87 30.82
C ARG A 244 -22.01 -8.02 29.87
N LYS A 245 -21.96 -7.73 28.57
CA LYS A 245 -21.61 -8.68 27.51
C LYS A 245 -20.28 -8.30 26.92
N ALA A 246 -19.47 -9.28 26.63
CA ALA A 246 -18.28 -9.09 25.82
C ALA A 246 -18.62 -9.13 24.32
N LEU A 247 -17.72 -8.62 23.49
CA LEU A 247 -17.80 -8.77 22.05
C LEU A 247 -17.55 -10.23 21.67
N THR A 248 -18.37 -10.75 20.78
CA THR A 248 -18.25 -12.09 20.22
C THR A 248 -18.72 -12.07 18.78
N SER A 249 -18.20 -12.97 17.97
CA SER A 249 -18.58 -13.19 16.58
C SER A 249 -18.44 -14.65 16.22
N LYS A 250 -18.98 -15.06 15.08
CA LYS A 250 -18.86 -16.42 14.58
C LYS A 250 -18.81 -16.43 13.05
N LEU A 251 -18.16 -17.44 12.51
CA LEU A 251 -18.24 -17.76 11.09
C LEU A 251 -19.56 -18.47 10.83
N GLU A 252 -20.31 -18.01 9.87
CA GLU A 252 -21.65 -18.48 9.56
C GLU A 252 -21.77 -19.00 8.13
N ASN A 253 -20.63 -19.09 7.40
CA ASN A 253 -20.59 -19.40 5.98
C ASN A 253 -21.42 -18.39 5.15
N ARG A 254 -21.30 -17.10 5.52
CA ARG A 254 -21.98 -16.01 4.81
C ARG A 254 -21.48 -15.88 3.39
N ILE A 255 -20.20 -16.21 3.17
CA ILE A 255 -19.58 -16.32 1.84
C ILE A 255 -18.72 -17.59 1.80
N VAL A 256 -19.01 -18.47 0.85
CA VAL A 256 -18.31 -19.74 0.64
C VAL A 256 -17.66 -19.76 -0.74
N VAL A 257 -16.34 -20.01 -0.81
CA VAL A 257 -15.57 -20.10 -2.06
C VAL A 257 -15.33 -21.55 -2.45
N MET A 258 -15.80 -21.80 -3.62
CA MET A 258 -15.56 -23.12 -4.26
C MET A 258 -14.25 -23.16 -5.11
N GLY A 259 -12.27 -23.23 -4.87
CA GLY A 259 -10.76 -23.15 -5.07
C GLY A 259 -9.44 -22.81 -5.27
N MET A 260 -5.62 -22.12 -5.34
CA MET A 260 -4.17 -21.29 -5.34
C MET A 260 -2.62 -21.69 -5.63
N GLY A 261 2.37 -20.33 -6.16
CA GLY A 261 4.03 -20.03 -6.25
C GLY A 261 5.71 -19.59 -6.46
N ASN A 262 9.43 -17.89 -6.81
CA ASN A 262 10.92 -17.58 -6.38
C ASN A 262 12.12 -16.81 -7.02
N GLU A 263 13.47 -15.75 -6.52
CA GLU A 263 14.96 -15.54 -6.31
C GLU A 263 15.83 -14.24 -6.49
N GLU A 264 17.11 -13.70 -6.45
CA GLU A 264 18.25 -12.88 -5.94
C GLU A 264 19.08 -11.88 -6.79
N PRO A 265 20.14 -11.04 -6.53
CA PRO A 265 21.09 -10.22 -5.80
C PRO A 265 21.81 -8.90 -5.97
N THR A 266 22.51 -7.87 -5.75
CA THR A 266 23.64 -7.03 -5.24
C THR A 266 23.79 -5.51 -5.54
N ARG A 267 24.36 -4.46 -5.01
CA ARG A 267 25.22 -3.59 -4.20
C ARG A 267 25.34 -2.05 -4.43
N ILE A 268 24.47 -1.14 -4.78
CA ILE A 268 24.20 0.15 -4.10
C ILE A 268 23.10 -0.14 -3.13
N HIS A 269 23.09 0.48 -1.97
CA HIS A 269 22.05 0.19 -1.00
C HIS A 269 20.87 1.14 -1.23
N ILE A 270 19.68 0.56 -1.41
CA ILE A 270 18.42 1.29 -1.35
C ILE A 270 17.57 0.66 -0.25
N LEU A 271 17.14 1.47 0.71
CA LEU A 271 16.16 1.06 1.71
C LEU A 271 14.79 1.54 1.27
N GLN A 272 13.86 0.61 1.15
CA GLN A 272 12.49 0.85 0.70
C GLN A 272 11.49 0.66 1.83
N THR A 273 10.54 1.58 1.93
CA THR A 273 9.27 1.37 2.65
C THR A 273 8.09 1.58 1.70
N SER A 274 6.94 1.02 2.05
CA SER A 274 5.65 1.29 1.42
C SER A 274 4.54 0.98 2.41
N ASP A 275 3.35 1.53 2.17
CA ASP A 275 2.13 1.17 2.92
C ASP A 275 2.34 1.20 4.43
N THR A 276 3.09 2.18 4.92
CA THR A 276 3.41 2.26 6.35
C THR A 276 2.20 2.62 7.20
N HIS A 277 1.14 3.19 6.57
CA HIS A 277 -0.18 3.39 7.13
C HIS A 277 -0.16 3.99 8.54
N SER A 278 0.56 5.13 8.68
CA SER A 278 0.64 5.83 9.97
C SER A 278 1.10 4.93 11.13
N ARG A 279 1.84 3.83 10.85
CA ARG A 279 2.32 2.90 11.88
C ARG A 279 3.46 3.54 12.67
N ILE A 280 3.08 4.42 13.61
CA ILE A 280 4.00 5.12 14.51
C ILE A 280 4.48 4.19 15.62
N GLU A 281 3.57 3.51 16.28
CA GLU A 281 3.89 2.51 17.31
C GLU A 281 4.08 1.11 16.69
N PRO A 282 4.85 0.23 17.34
CA PRO A 282 4.90 -1.18 16.96
C PRO A 282 3.53 -1.85 17.01
N ILE A 283 3.34 -2.88 16.21
CA ILE A 283 2.15 -3.74 16.29
C ILE A 283 2.21 -4.49 17.62
N GLU A 284 1.12 -4.49 18.37
CA GLU A 284 1.07 -5.14 19.68
C GLU A 284 1.40 -6.63 19.61
N THR A 285 2.19 -7.12 20.57
CA THR A 285 2.66 -8.53 20.59
C THR A 285 1.57 -9.54 20.95
N ASN A 286 0.47 -9.06 21.53
CA ASN A 286 -0.68 -9.89 21.94
C ASN A 286 -1.75 -10.04 20.84
N LYS A 287 -1.51 -9.49 19.65
CA LYS A 287 -2.43 -9.59 18.52
C LYS A 287 -2.19 -10.87 17.72
N ALA A 288 -3.26 -11.47 17.21
CA ALA A 288 -3.23 -12.57 16.24
C ALA A 288 -2.89 -12.04 14.83
N ASP A 289 -1.83 -11.25 14.72
CA ASP A 289 -1.32 -10.68 13.48
C ASP A 289 0.04 -11.33 13.15
N ARG A 290 0.26 -11.71 11.89
CA ARG A 290 1.54 -12.26 11.42
C ARG A 290 2.73 -11.34 11.68
N ASP A 291 2.45 -10.03 11.82
CA ASP A 291 3.44 -8.98 12.05
C ASP A 291 3.41 -8.45 13.50
N ALA A 292 2.78 -9.20 14.43
CA ALA A 292 2.75 -8.86 15.85
C ALA A 292 4.16 -8.61 16.39
N GLY A 293 4.33 -7.52 17.12
CA GLY A 293 5.62 -7.09 17.66
C GLY A 293 6.53 -6.35 16.69
N LYS A 294 6.20 -6.29 15.40
CA LYS A 294 6.99 -5.59 14.37
C LYS A 294 6.51 -4.15 14.13
N GLY A 295 7.21 -3.44 13.27
CA GLY A 295 6.90 -2.06 12.90
C GLY A 295 7.32 -1.04 13.95
N GLY A 296 6.75 0.15 13.84
CA GLY A 296 7.08 1.29 14.68
C GLY A 296 8.14 2.21 14.06
N VAL A 297 7.81 3.52 14.00
CA VAL A 297 8.64 4.51 13.29
C VAL A 297 10.00 4.72 13.95
N VAL A 298 10.08 4.63 15.29
CA VAL A 298 11.35 4.78 16.02
C VAL A 298 12.31 3.64 15.67
N ARG A 299 11.82 2.41 15.54
CA ARG A 299 12.63 1.26 15.10
C ARG A 299 13.12 1.43 13.68
N ARG A 300 12.25 1.90 12.77
CA ARG A 300 12.65 2.23 11.39
C ARG A 300 13.75 3.30 11.38
N ALA A 301 13.58 4.38 12.14
CA ALA A 301 14.59 5.44 12.29
C ALA A 301 15.92 4.89 12.82
N SER A 302 15.86 4.04 13.86
CA SER A 302 17.05 3.41 14.45
C SER A 302 17.79 2.53 13.45
N PHE A 303 17.05 1.68 12.71
CA PHE A 303 17.63 0.82 11.67
C PHE A 303 18.30 1.65 10.58
N VAL A 304 17.58 2.62 9.99
CA VAL A 304 18.10 3.44 8.89
C VAL A 304 19.35 4.22 9.33
N LYS A 305 19.34 4.79 10.54
CA LYS A 305 20.48 5.50 11.10
C LYS A 305 21.70 4.60 11.26
N GLN A 306 21.54 3.40 11.82
CA GLN A 306 22.63 2.44 11.96
C GLN A 306 23.13 1.98 10.60
N PHE A 307 22.24 1.69 9.67
CA PHE A 307 22.59 1.24 8.33
C PHE A 307 23.34 2.34 7.53
N LYS A 308 22.87 3.60 7.59
CA LYS A 308 23.57 4.74 6.96
C LYS A 308 24.94 5.02 7.59
N ASN A 309 25.15 4.71 8.87
CA ASN A 309 26.47 4.81 9.50
C ASN A 309 27.47 3.80 8.91
N GLU A 310 27.00 2.61 8.56
CA GLU A 310 27.81 1.56 7.93
C GLU A 310 27.95 1.77 6.42
N PHE A 311 26.86 2.22 5.77
CA PHE A 311 26.75 2.45 4.33
C PHE A 311 26.27 3.89 4.05
N PRO A 312 27.14 4.92 4.10
CA PRO A 312 26.73 6.34 4.01
C PRO A 312 26.01 6.70 2.71
N GLU A 313 26.32 6.00 1.61
CA GLU A 313 25.72 6.23 0.29
C GLU A 313 24.35 5.57 0.10
N THR A 314 23.70 5.14 1.20
CA THR A 314 22.39 4.49 1.15
C THR A 314 21.29 5.49 0.78
N LEU A 315 20.46 5.13 -0.20
CA LEU A 315 19.19 5.80 -0.50
C LEU A 315 18.07 5.25 0.39
N VAL A 316 17.15 6.11 0.80
CA VAL A 316 15.93 5.74 1.51
C VAL A 316 14.74 6.25 0.74
N VAL A 317 13.84 5.37 0.32
CA VAL A 317 12.69 5.72 -0.51
C VAL A 317 11.39 5.15 0.06
N ASP A 318 10.26 5.80 -0.26
CA ASP A 318 8.93 5.31 0.09
C ASP A 318 8.05 5.20 -1.16
N CYS A 319 7.29 4.13 -1.23
CA CYS A 319 6.43 3.82 -2.36
C CYS A 319 4.94 4.15 -2.09
N GLY A 320 4.67 5.14 -1.23
CA GLY A 320 3.33 5.67 -0.98
C GLY A 320 2.57 4.96 0.15
N ASP A 321 1.40 5.51 0.47
CA ASP A 321 0.52 5.11 1.57
C ASP A 321 1.23 5.17 2.95
N PHE A 322 1.96 6.28 3.20
CA PHE A 322 2.46 6.55 4.53
C PHE A 322 1.38 7.10 5.47
N CYS A 323 0.33 7.68 4.91
CA CYS A 323 -0.85 8.17 5.61
C CYS A 323 -1.82 7.04 5.96
N GLN A 324 -2.75 7.35 6.86
CA GLN A 324 -3.93 6.55 7.21
C GLN A 324 -3.61 5.14 7.76
N GLY A 325 -4.31 4.73 8.83
CA GLY A 325 -4.24 3.38 9.39
C GLY A 325 -4.09 3.34 10.91
N THR A 326 -3.71 4.45 11.55
CA THR A 326 -3.68 4.56 13.02
C THR A 326 -4.30 5.86 13.50
N PRO A 327 -4.64 5.97 14.80
CA PRO A 327 -5.17 7.20 15.37
C PRO A 327 -4.27 8.43 15.20
N TYR A 328 -2.97 8.26 15.04
CA TYR A 328 -2.05 9.38 14.82
C TYR A 328 -2.46 10.22 13.62
N TYR A 329 -2.80 9.59 12.50
CA TYR A 329 -3.25 10.32 11.31
C TYR A 329 -4.55 11.09 11.55
N ASN A 330 -5.52 10.49 12.24
CA ASN A 330 -6.80 11.15 12.54
C ASN A 330 -6.65 12.35 13.49
N PHE A 331 -5.67 12.33 14.41
CA PHE A 331 -5.46 13.39 15.39
C PHE A 331 -4.49 14.47 14.92
N PHE A 332 -3.53 14.13 14.09
CA PHE A 332 -2.43 15.02 13.69
C PHE A 332 -2.35 15.24 12.18
N PHE A 333 -3.30 14.70 11.39
CA PHE A 333 -3.47 14.98 9.96
C PHE A 333 -2.22 14.73 9.13
N GLY A 334 -1.35 13.80 9.54
CA GLY A 334 -0.10 13.44 8.85
C GLY A 334 1.13 14.23 9.31
N ASP A 335 1.01 15.13 10.27
CA ASP A 335 2.16 15.92 10.77
C ASP A 335 3.23 15.05 11.42
N VAL A 336 2.82 14.05 12.19
CA VAL A 336 3.75 13.11 12.86
C VAL A 336 4.49 12.28 11.82
N GLU A 337 3.77 11.79 10.82
CA GLU A 337 4.32 10.99 9.73
C GLU A 337 5.41 11.75 8.98
N ILE A 338 5.12 12.97 8.51
CA ILE A 338 6.09 13.81 7.78
C ILE A 338 7.28 14.20 8.67
N GLU A 339 7.06 14.55 9.94
CA GLU A 339 8.14 14.89 10.87
C GLU A 339 9.10 13.70 11.06
N MET A 340 8.54 12.50 11.21
CA MET A 340 9.33 11.29 11.37
C MET A 340 10.01 10.86 10.06
N MET A 341 9.38 11.04 8.90
CA MET A 341 10.00 10.79 7.61
C MET A 341 11.19 11.75 7.37
N ASN A 342 11.04 13.03 7.72
CA ASN A 342 12.14 13.99 7.70
C ASN A 342 13.29 13.55 8.63
N GLN A 343 12.97 13.04 9.83
CA GLN A 343 13.97 12.56 10.79
C GLN A 343 14.70 11.30 10.29
N ILE A 344 14.01 10.40 9.63
CA ILE A 344 14.60 9.19 9.01
C ILE A 344 15.51 9.58 7.85
N GLY A 345 15.19 10.65 7.15
CA GLY A 345 15.97 11.17 6.03
C GLY A 345 15.70 10.39 4.74
N TYR A 346 14.45 10.41 4.30
CA TYR A 346 14.06 9.90 2.98
C TYR A 346 14.69 10.74 1.87
N ASP A 347 15.08 10.11 0.78
CA ASP A 347 15.66 10.74 -0.40
C ASP A 347 14.64 11.02 -1.50
N ALA A 348 13.56 10.26 -1.57
CA ALA A 348 12.38 10.50 -2.42
C ALA A 348 11.20 9.62 -2.00
N ILE A 349 9.98 10.07 -2.32
CA ILE A 349 8.75 9.27 -2.15
C ILE A 349 7.87 9.35 -3.40
N THR A 350 7.02 8.35 -3.63
CA THR A 350 5.87 8.47 -4.53
C THR A 350 4.57 8.66 -3.74
N ILE A 351 3.46 8.86 -4.45
CA ILE A 351 2.15 9.13 -3.86
C ILE A 351 1.30 7.85 -3.90
N GLY A 352 0.73 7.46 -2.77
CA GLY A 352 -0.32 6.45 -2.71
C GLY A 352 -1.73 7.08 -2.77
N ASN A 353 -2.75 6.27 -2.59
CA ASN A 353 -4.13 6.76 -2.58
C ASN A 353 -4.54 7.33 -1.20
N HIS A 354 -3.98 6.82 -0.12
CA HIS A 354 -4.34 7.26 1.24
C HIS A 354 -3.73 8.62 1.63
N GLU A 355 -2.80 9.16 0.87
CA GLU A 355 -2.33 10.53 1.04
C GLU A 355 -3.46 11.55 0.85
N PHE A 356 -4.48 11.22 0.06
CA PHE A 356 -5.62 12.09 -0.23
C PHE A 356 -6.76 12.04 0.80
N ASP A 357 -6.71 11.17 1.80
CA ASP A 357 -7.84 10.91 2.71
C ASP A 357 -8.35 12.16 3.46
N PHE A 358 -7.49 13.13 3.75
CA PHE A 358 -7.88 14.45 4.28
C PHE A 358 -7.88 15.57 3.23
N GLY A 359 -7.89 15.22 1.94
CA GLY A 359 -7.99 16.16 0.82
C GLY A 359 -6.66 16.82 0.45
N MET A 360 -6.69 17.51 -0.71
CA MET A 360 -5.50 18.08 -1.33
C MET A 360 -4.87 19.23 -0.55
N GLU A 361 -5.67 20.08 0.08
CA GLU A 361 -5.15 21.18 0.90
C GLU A 361 -4.27 20.64 2.05
N ASN A 362 -4.76 19.58 2.74
CA ASN A 362 -3.97 18.93 3.79
C ASN A 362 -2.70 18.27 3.22
N LEU A 363 -2.81 17.58 2.09
CA LEU A 363 -1.67 16.94 1.45
C LEU A 363 -0.62 17.96 1.01
N ALA A 364 -1.03 19.06 0.40
CA ALA A 364 -0.12 20.15 0.04
C ALA A 364 0.56 20.78 1.27
N ARG A 365 -0.16 20.90 2.38
CA ARG A 365 0.37 21.37 3.66
C ARG A 365 1.47 20.43 4.18
N LEU A 366 1.28 19.13 4.06
CA LEU A 366 2.26 18.11 4.46
C LEU A 366 3.50 18.16 3.54
N TYR A 367 3.32 18.18 2.23
CA TYR A 367 4.43 18.19 1.28
C TYR A 367 5.28 19.47 1.35
N LYS A 368 4.71 20.61 1.76
CA LYS A 368 5.49 21.83 2.08
C LYS A 368 6.41 21.67 3.29
N LYS A 369 6.14 20.72 4.19
CA LYS A 369 6.98 20.40 5.35
C LYS A 369 8.01 19.30 5.06
N ALA A 370 7.84 18.56 3.98
CA ALA A 370 8.75 17.48 3.59
C ALA A 370 10.12 18.01 3.17
N ASN A 371 11.19 17.40 3.66
CA ASN A 371 12.58 17.72 3.30
C ASN A 371 13.08 16.87 2.12
N PHE A 372 12.20 16.14 1.47
CA PHE A 372 12.46 15.22 0.37
C PHE A 372 11.51 15.48 -0.80
N PRO A 373 11.92 15.19 -2.05
CA PRO A 373 11.06 15.33 -3.22
C PRO A 373 9.95 14.27 -3.22
N VAL A 374 8.76 14.69 -3.68
CA VAL A 374 7.63 13.82 -4.00
C VAL A 374 7.57 13.65 -5.50
N VAL A 375 7.58 12.41 -6.00
CA VAL A 375 7.58 12.12 -7.43
C VAL A 375 6.33 11.34 -7.85
N CYS A 376 5.71 11.80 -8.94
CA CYS A 376 4.62 11.10 -9.62
C CYS A 376 4.57 11.54 -11.08
N ALA A 377 4.78 10.62 -12.01
CA ALA A 377 4.85 10.93 -13.43
C ALA A 377 3.50 10.87 -14.13
N ASN A 378 2.52 10.19 -13.53
CA ASN A 378 1.22 9.94 -14.14
C ASN A 378 0.05 10.67 -13.49
N TYR A 379 0.34 11.67 -12.64
CA TYR A 379 -0.65 12.68 -12.22
C TYR A 379 -0.27 14.05 -12.80
N ASP A 380 -1.18 14.63 -13.58
CA ASP A 380 -1.11 16.05 -13.91
C ASP A 380 -1.81 16.82 -12.78
N VAL A 381 -1.03 17.53 -12.02
CA VAL A 381 -1.45 18.32 -10.84
C VAL A 381 -1.53 19.82 -11.16
N THR A 382 -1.44 20.19 -12.44
CA THR A 382 -1.49 21.60 -12.87
C THR A 382 -2.80 22.27 -12.44
N GLY A 383 -2.71 23.43 -11.81
CA GLY A 383 -3.86 24.18 -11.29
C GLY A 383 -4.41 23.65 -9.95
N THR A 384 -3.75 22.66 -9.32
CA THR A 384 -4.13 22.15 -7.99
C THR A 384 -3.18 22.65 -6.91
N GLU A 385 -3.48 22.40 -5.64
CA GLU A 385 -2.64 22.71 -4.48
C GLU A 385 -1.28 21.98 -4.50
N LEU A 386 -1.17 20.92 -5.30
CA LEU A 386 0.05 20.12 -5.45
C LEU A 386 0.98 20.63 -6.55
N GLU A 387 0.57 21.64 -7.32
CA GLU A 387 1.41 22.23 -8.37
C GLU A 387 2.73 22.76 -7.80
N GLY A 388 3.84 22.33 -8.39
CA GLY A 388 5.19 22.67 -7.94
C GLY A 388 5.70 21.85 -6.75
N LEU A 389 4.86 21.13 -6.02
CA LEU A 389 5.22 20.24 -4.93
C LEU A 389 5.52 18.81 -5.42
N VAL A 390 4.81 18.36 -6.43
CA VAL A 390 4.97 17.05 -7.05
C VAL A 390 5.71 17.18 -8.37
N LYS A 391 6.71 16.35 -8.59
CA LYS A 391 7.52 16.33 -9.81
C LYS A 391 7.39 14.97 -10.50
N PRO A 392 7.57 14.88 -11.82
CA PRO A 392 7.52 13.58 -12.50
C PRO A 392 8.67 12.65 -12.09
N TYR A 393 9.83 13.19 -11.76
CA TYR A 393 11.04 12.49 -11.32
C TYR A 393 11.97 13.39 -10.51
N THR A 394 12.93 12.78 -9.85
CA THR A 394 14.09 13.45 -9.24
C THR A 394 15.37 12.68 -9.57
N ILE A 395 16.51 13.32 -9.37
CA ILE A 395 17.83 12.71 -9.61
C ILE A 395 18.64 12.84 -8.34
N VAL A 396 19.30 11.76 -7.96
CA VAL A 396 20.23 11.69 -6.84
C VAL A 396 21.54 11.07 -7.29
N GLU A 397 22.64 11.46 -6.65
CA GLU A 397 23.95 10.88 -6.91
C GLU A 397 24.39 10.08 -5.68
N ARG A 398 24.74 8.80 -5.88
CA ARG A 398 25.24 7.90 -4.84
C ARG A 398 26.30 6.96 -5.43
N GLY A 399 27.39 6.76 -4.70
CA GLY A 399 28.46 5.86 -5.13
C GLY A 399 29.05 6.21 -6.52
N GLY A 400 29.02 7.47 -6.91
CA GLY A 400 29.45 7.96 -8.21
C GLY A 400 28.49 7.65 -9.36
N MET A 401 27.27 7.18 -9.05
CA MET A 401 26.21 6.95 -10.03
C MET A 401 25.14 8.02 -9.98
N LYS A 402 24.65 8.40 -11.14
CA LYS A 402 23.50 9.27 -11.34
C LYS A 402 22.23 8.41 -11.41
N ILE A 403 21.41 8.46 -10.38
CA ILE A 403 20.23 7.64 -10.21
C ILE A 403 18.98 8.48 -10.45
N GLY A 404 18.19 8.13 -11.46
CA GLY A 404 16.88 8.73 -11.72
C GLY A 404 15.78 7.97 -10.96
N LEU A 405 15.03 8.69 -10.12
CA LEU A 405 13.88 8.16 -9.37
C LEU A 405 12.61 8.78 -9.95
N PHE A 406 11.65 7.98 -10.38
CA PHE A 406 10.34 8.47 -10.83
C PHE A 406 9.20 7.72 -10.18
N GLY A 407 8.04 8.36 -10.04
CA GLY A 407 6.88 7.80 -9.36
C GLY A 407 5.75 7.39 -10.32
N LEU A 408 5.02 6.34 -9.96
CA LEU A 408 3.74 5.96 -10.57
C LEU A 408 2.72 5.70 -9.47
N SER A 409 1.48 6.19 -9.69
CA SER A 409 0.40 6.14 -8.71
C SER A 409 -0.88 5.58 -9.33
N PRO A 410 -1.78 4.96 -8.56
CA PRO A 410 -2.99 4.34 -9.09
C PRO A 410 -4.00 5.38 -9.57
N LYS A 411 -4.97 4.95 -10.37
CA LYS A 411 -6.14 5.77 -10.68
C LYS A 411 -6.93 5.99 -9.40
N LEU A 412 -7.17 7.25 -9.02
CA LEU A 412 -7.84 7.60 -7.76
C LEU A 412 -9.36 7.32 -7.79
N GLU A 413 -9.96 7.29 -8.98
CA GLU A 413 -11.36 6.92 -9.16
C GLU A 413 -11.64 5.52 -8.62
N GLY A 414 -12.55 5.42 -7.67
CA GLY A 414 -12.87 4.15 -7.00
C GLY A 414 -11.97 3.81 -5.80
N LEU A 415 -10.93 4.60 -5.52
CA LEU A 415 -10.07 4.47 -4.35
C LEU A 415 -10.21 5.64 -3.38
N VAL A 416 -10.45 6.84 -3.89
CA VAL A 416 -10.52 8.09 -3.15
C VAL A 416 -11.84 8.81 -3.50
N GLN A 417 -12.41 9.50 -2.52
CA GLN A 417 -13.59 10.35 -2.77
C GLN A 417 -13.23 11.49 -3.74
N ALA A 418 -14.08 11.74 -4.72
CA ALA A 418 -13.79 12.65 -5.83
C ALA A 418 -13.46 14.08 -5.38
N ASP A 419 -14.13 14.59 -4.34
CA ASP A 419 -13.91 15.92 -3.77
C ASP A 419 -12.55 16.10 -3.09
N LYS A 420 -11.89 14.99 -2.76
CA LYS A 420 -10.57 14.99 -2.10
C LYS A 420 -9.37 14.99 -3.06
N CYS A 421 -9.64 14.74 -4.34
CA CYS A 421 -8.63 14.72 -5.39
C CYS A 421 -9.07 15.50 -6.64
N GLU A 422 -9.98 16.47 -6.47
CA GLU A 422 -10.51 17.29 -7.56
C GLU A 422 -9.41 18.06 -8.28
N GLY A 423 -9.44 18.05 -9.62
CA GLY A 423 -8.48 18.75 -10.47
C GLY A 423 -7.26 17.90 -10.88
N ILE A 424 -7.02 16.76 -10.25
CA ILE A 424 -5.96 15.84 -10.70
C ILE A 424 -6.41 15.12 -11.97
N THR A 425 -5.59 15.20 -13.02
CA THR A 425 -5.79 14.39 -14.22
C THR A 425 -4.90 13.15 -14.17
N PHE A 426 -5.52 11.97 -14.15
CA PHE A 426 -4.80 10.70 -14.26
C PHE A 426 -4.33 10.49 -15.69
N LEU A 427 -3.04 10.30 -15.87
CA LEU A 427 -2.40 9.96 -17.14
C LEU A 427 -2.11 8.45 -17.17
N ASP A 428 -2.04 7.90 -18.38
CA ASP A 428 -1.68 6.49 -18.60
C ASP A 428 -0.29 6.20 -17.99
N PRO A 429 -0.16 5.28 -17.02
CA PRO A 429 1.09 5.01 -16.34
C PRO A 429 2.20 4.53 -17.26
N ILE A 430 1.87 3.69 -18.26
CA ILE A 430 2.85 3.14 -19.20
C ILE A 430 3.41 4.24 -20.10
N LYS A 431 2.54 5.11 -20.63
CA LYS A 431 2.98 6.25 -21.45
C LYS A 431 3.80 7.24 -20.65
N SER A 432 3.40 7.50 -19.43
CA SER A 432 4.12 8.38 -18.50
C SER A 432 5.49 7.82 -18.14
N ALA A 433 5.57 6.52 -17.84
CA ALA A 433 6.83 5.83 -17.59
C ALA A 433 7.77 5.93 -18.82
N LYS A 434 7.30 5.60 -20.04
CA LYS A 434 8.12 5.70 -21.26
C LYS A 434 8.69 7.10 -21.45
N LYS A 435 7.87 8.14 -21.27
CA LYS A 435 8.29 9.54 -21.40
C LYS A 435 9.38 9.92 -20.40
N VAL A 436 9.21 9.51 -19.14
CA VAL A 436 10.18 9.84 -18.08
C VAL A 436 11.46 9.02 -18.25
N ILE A 437 11.38 7.76 -18.61
CA ILE A 437 12.55 6.91 -18.90
C ILE A 437 13.39 7.53 -20.03
N GLU A 438 12.76 7.94 -21.12
CA GLU A 438 13.45 8.66 -22.22
C GLU A 438 14.16 9.91 -21.68
N GLN A 439 13.48 10.72 -20.87
CA GLN A 439 14.08 11.91 -20.27
C GLN A 439 15.31 11.55 -19.42
N LEU A 440 15.15 10.57 -18.51
CA LEU A 440 16.22 10.16 -17.59
C LEU A 440 17.43 9.54 -18.32
N ARG A 441 17.17 8.68 -19.32
CA ARG A 441 18.24 8.02 -20.08
C ARG A 441 18.90 8.93 -21.10
N GLU A 442 18.09 9.62 -21.92
CA GLU A 442 18.63 10.33 -23.09
C GLU A 442 19.12 11.74 -22.76
N LYS A 443 18.41 12.48 -21.89
CA LYS A 443 18.76 13.86 -21.58
C LYS A 443 19.54 13.97 -20.29
N GLU A 444 19.07 13.32 -19.24
CA GLU A 444 19.72 13.39 -17.93
C GLU A 444 20.92 12.45 -17.83
N LYS A 445 21.02 11.44 -18.70
CA LYS A 445 22.11 10.45 -18.72
C LYS A 445 22.27 9.71 -17.38
N CYS A 446 21.14 9.30 -16.79
CA CYS A 446 21.17 8.52 -15.57
C CYS A 446 21.75 7.11 -15.82
N ASP A 447 22.65 6.69 -14.95
CA ASP A 447 23.24 5.35 -14.95
C ASP A 447 22.25 4.30 -14.51
N LEU A 448 21.38 4.64 -13.55
CA LEU A 448 20.33 3.79 -12.99
C LEU A 448 18.99 4.52 -13.04
N VAL A 449 17.91 3.81 -13.41
CA VAL A 449 16.54 4.32 -13.37
C VAL A 449 15.68 3.42 -12.50
N VAL A 450 15.17 3.97 -11.41
CA VAL A 450 14.33 3.28 -10.43
C VAL A 450 12.92 3.83 -10.47
N CYS A 451 11.96 2.94 -10.61
CA CYS A 451 10.54 3.26 -10.51
C CYS A 451 10.06 3.08 -9.07
N LEU A 452 9.50 4.12 -8.46
CA LEU A 452 8.77 4.06 -7.20
C LEU A 452 7.29 3.95 -7.53
N SER A 453 6.71 2.77 -7.39
CA SER A 453 5.35 2.51 -7.83
C SER A 453 4.38 2.34 -6.65
N HIS A 454 3.19 2.91 -6.81
CA HIS A 454 2.05 2.58 -5.96
C HIS A 454 0.90 1.97 -6.77
N LEU A 455 1.19 1.37 -7.94
CA LEU A 455 0.17 0.73 -8.76
C LEU A 455 -0.27 -0.61 -8.15
N GLY A 456 0.67 -1.36 -7.62
CA GLY A 456 0.44 -2.69 -7.06
C GLY A 456 0.70 -3.82 -8.03
N ILE A 457 0.73 -5.04 -7.50
CA ILE A 457 1.01 -6.27 -8.22
C ILE A 457 -0.16 -7.25 -8.08
N GLU A 458 -0.41 -8.04 -9.13
CA GLU A 458 -1.53 -9.00 -9.16
C GLU A 458 -2.91 -8.32 -8.93
N ILE A 459 -3.08 -7.11 -9.45
CA ILE A 459 -4.30 -6.30 -9.32
C ILE A 459 -5.07 -6.21 -10.64
N GLN A 460 -6.30 -5.71 -10.56
CA GLN A 460 -7.07 -5.33 -11.77
C GLN A 460 -6.64 -3.94 -12.25
N GLY A 461 -6.41 -3.81 -13.54
CA GLY A 461 -5.94 -2.57 -14.15
C GLY A 461 -4.45 -2.64 -14.49
N ILE A 462 -3.82 -1.50 -14.72
CA ILE A 462 -2.38 -1.43 -15.02
C ILE A 462 -1.61 -1.70 -13.73
N SER A 463 -0.92 -2.83 -13.70
CA SER A 463 -0.10 -3.28 -12.59
C SER A 463 1.38 -2.99 -12.80
N ASP A 464 2.18 -3.22 -11.77
CA ASP A 464 3.64 -3.08 -11.85
C ASP A 464 4.24 -4.03 -12.89
N GLU A 465 3.70 -5.25 -13.00
CA GLU A 465 4.11 -6.22 -14.00
C GLU A 465 3.83 -5.73 -15.42
N GLU A 466 2.67 -5.09 -15.60
CA GLU A 466 2.28 -4.58 -16.92
C GLU A 466 3.13 -3.37 -17.32
N VAL A 467 3.50 -2.52 -16.38
CA VAL A 467 4.44 -1.41 -16.61
C VAL A 467 5.81 -1.96 -17.03
N ILE A 468 6.35 -2.92 -16.29
CA ILE A 468 7.63 -3.54 -16.65
C ILE A 468 7.55 -4.18 -18.04
N ALA A 469 6.55 -5.02 -18.27
CA ALA A 469 6.38 -5.73 -19.55
C ALA A 469 6.18 -4.80 -20.76
N SER A 470 5.71 -3.58 -20.52
CA SER A 470 5.39 -2.60 -21.56
C SER A 470 6.43 -1.50 -21.73
N THR A 471 7.52 -1.51 -20.97
CA THR A 471 8.56 -0.47 -20.99
C THR A 471 9.95 -1.06 -21.18
N SER A 472 10.93 -0.22 -21.51
CA SER A 472 12.35 -0.56 -21.46
C SER A 472 13.13 0.54 -20.76
N GLY A 473 14.21 0.19 -20.05
CA GLY A 473 15.07 1.16 -19.39
C GLY A 473 14.74 1.43 -17.92
N ILE A 474 13.80 0.69 -17.30
CA ILE A 474 13.71 0.54 -15.84
C ILE A 474 14.73 -0.52 -15.43
N ASP A 475 15.57 -0.23 -14.44
CA ASP A 475 16.53 -1.19 -13.88
C ASP A 475 16.00 -1.84 -12.60
N LEU A 476 15.12 -1.16 -11.88
CA LEU A 476 14.51 -1.61 -10.64
C LEU A 476 13.14 -1.00 -10.47
N LEU A 477 12.15 -1.79 -10.06
CA LEU A 477 10.84 -1.31 -9.62
C LEU A 477 10.65 -1.62 -8.13
N LEU A 478 10.32 -0.61 -7.35
CA LEU A 478 9.95 -0.70 -5.94
C LEU A 478 8.48 -0.35 -5.81
N GLY A 479 7.67 -1.26 -5.24
CA GLY A 479 6.22 -1.12 -5.28
C GLY A 479 5.51 -1.15 -3.93
N GLY A 480 4.25 -0.72 -3.94
CA GLY A 480 3.31 -0.69 -2.80
C GLY A 480 1.89 -1.09 -3.20
N HIS A 481 0.89 -0.52 -2.52
CA HIS A 481 -0.55 -0.62 -2.78
C HIS A 481 -1.19 -2.00 -2.53
N SER A 482 -0.70 -3.04 -3.14
CA SER A 482 -1.26 -4.40 -3.00
C SER A 482 -0.94 -5.07 -1.67
N HIS A 483 -0.14 -4.45 -0.81
CA HIS A 483 0.37 -5.01 0.45
C HIS A 483 1.06 -6.37 0.27
N THR A 484 1.53 -6.65 -0.93
CA THR A 484 2.25 -7.87 -1.25
C THR A 484 3.57 -7.88 -0.49
N LEU A 485 3.87 -9.00 0.18
CA LEU A 485 5.14 -9.19 0.88
C LEU A 485 6.02 -10.11 0.04
N MET A 486 7.11 -9.57 -0.46
CA MET A 486 8.14 -10.33 -1.16
C MET A 486 9.34 -10.50 -0.22
N ASN A 487 9.71 -11.75 0.04
CA ASN A 487 10.87 -12.04 0.90
C ASN A 487 12.18 -11.72 0.19
N GLU A 488 12.14 -11.61 -1.12
CA GLU A 488 13.25 -11.30 -2.03
C GLU A 488 12.72 -10.61 -3.28
N THR A 489 13.59 -10.01 -4.09
CA THR A 489 13.21 -9.43 -5.38
C THR A 489 12.68 -10.51 -6.32
N ARG A 490 11.59 -10.18 -7.05
CA ARG A 490 11.09 -10.98 -8.18
C ARG A 490 11.59 -10.36 -9.49
N ILE A 491 11.91 -11.20 -10.45
CA ILE A 491 12.35 -10.77 -11.77
C ILE A 491 11.19 -10.81 -12.75
N TYR A 492 11.02 -9.72 -13.48
CA TYR A 492 10.04 -9.60 -14.55
C TYR A 492 10.75 -9.24 -15.86
N LEU A 493 10.21 -9.65 -16.99
CA LEU A 493 10.78 -9.34 -18.30
C LEU A 493 10.19 -8.04 -18.83
N ASN A 494 11.05 -7.14 -19.27
CA ASN A 494 10.64 -5.91 -19.94
C ASN A 494 10.24 -6.17 -21.40
N GLU A 495 9.80 -5.12 -22.14
CA GLU A 495 9.37 -5.22 -23.53
C GLU A 495 10.46 -5.78 -24.49
N ASN A 496 11.72 -5.74 -24.10
CA ASN A 496 12.87 -6.27 -24.84
C ASN A 496 13.34 -7.63 -24.34
N GLY A 497 12.63 -8.24 -23.38
CA GLY A 497 13.02 -9.52 -22.79
C GLY A 497 14.17 -9.44 -21.80
N LYS A 498 14.54 -8.23 -21.31
CA LYS A 498 15.56 -8.02 -20.29
C LYS A 498 14.94 -8.12 -18.89
N ASP A 499 15.67 -8.70 -17.97
CA ASP A 499 15.31 -8.82 -16.57
C ASP A 499 15.18 -7.46 -15.87
N VAL A 500 14.09 -7.28 -15.14
CA VAL A 500 13.84 -6.14 -14.25
C VAL A 500 13.45 -6.66 -12.89
N PRO A 501 14.28 -6.48 -11.87
CA PRO A 501 13.94 -6.82 -10.50
C PRO A 501 12.86 -5.89 -9.95
N ALA A 502 11.94 -6.45 -9.15
CA ALA A 502 10.92 -5.71 -8.44
C ALA A 502 10.80 -6.18 -6.99
N MET A 503 10.43 -5.28 -6.07
CA MET A 503 10.22 -5.56 -4.66
C MET A 503 9.03 -4.84 -4.07
N HIS A 504 8.29 -5.55 -3.19
CA HIS A 504 7.22 -5.03 -2.35
C HIS A 504 7.46 -5.44 -0.90
N THR A 505 7.20 -4.54 0.06
CA THR A 505 7.59 -4.72 1.48
C THR A 505 6.43 -5.05 2.41
N GLY A 506 5.27 -5.36 1.85
CA GLY A 506 4.07 -5.64 2.64
C GLY A 506 3.40 -4.36 3.12
N ARG A 507 3.08 -4.28 4.41
CA ARG A 507 2.34 -3.16 5.01
C ARG A 507 2.78 -2.86 6.44
N ASN A 508 2.25 -1.74 6.99
CA ASN A 508 2.40 -1.33 8.38
C ASN A 508 3.86 -1.04 8.78
N GLY A 509 4.77 -0.87 7.82
CA GLY A 509 6.19 -0.67 8.11
C GLY A 509 6.82 -1.78 8.95
N ALA A 510 6.25 -3.00 8.87
CA ALA A 510 6.73 -4.17 9.58
C ALA A 510 8.07 -4.68 9.02
N HIS A 511 8.36 -4.33 7.79
CA HIS A 511 9.58 -4.67 7.08
C HIS A 511 10.14 -3.46 6.34
N ILE A 512 11.44 -3.48 6.09
CA ILE A 512 12.16 -2.58 5.17
C ILE A 512 12.75 -3.46 4.08
N GLY A 513 12.52 -3.09 2.83
CA GLY A 513 13.24 -3.67 1.69
C GLY A 513 14.68 -3.16 1.72
N LYS A 514 15.65 -4.06 1.76
CA LYS A 514 17.06 -3.75 1.58
C LYS A 514 17.48 -4.24 0.22
N ILE A 515 17.75 -3.34 -0.68
CA ILE A 515 18.22 -3.60 -2.03
C ILE A 515 19.71 -3.26 -2.07
N GLU A 516 20.46 -4.16 -2.57
CA GLU A 516 21.90 -4.01 -2.79
C GLU A 516 22.14 -4.08 -4.29
N ILE A 517 22.81 -3.14 -4.91
CA ILE A 517 23.11 -3.04 -6.34
C ILE A 517 24.62 -3.15 -6.51
N THR A 518 25.13 -4.19 -7.15
CA THR A 518 26.56 -4.31 -7.48
C THR A 518 26.84 -3.88 -8.90
N ILE A 519 27.89 -3.18 -9.04
CA ILE A 519 28.45 -2.72 -10.31
C ILE A 519 29.82 -3.39 -10.43
N ASN A 520 29.95 -4.27 -11.40
CA ASN A 520 31.24 -4.87 -11.77
C ASN A 520 31.93 -4.06 -12.83
#